data_211bbe7d1978fe0f812e54af5596aa62
#
_entry.id   211bbe7d1978fe0f812e54af5596aa62
#
_cell.length_a   1.000
_cell.length_b   1.000
_cell.length_c   1.000
_cell.angle_alpha   90.00
_cell.angle_beta   90.00
_cell.angle_gamma   90.00
#
_symmetry.space_group_name_H-M   'P 1'
#
loop_
_entity.id
_entity.type
_entity.pdbx_description
1 polymer ?
#
loop_
_entity_poly.entity_id
_entity_poly.type
_entity_poly.pdbx_seq_one_letter_code
_entity_poly.pdbx_strand_id
1 'polypeptide(L)'
;MDSIIVQGGAELRGQISIAGAKNACLTLMPATLLSEEPLTLTNAPRLSDIRTMTALLQSLGAEVSSLQAGKVLAMSSHDINNHTADYDIVRKMRASILVLGPMLGVMATLLSRCPAAVRLVRAPWTCT
;
A
#
# COMPACT_ATOMS: atom_id res chain seq x y z
N MET A 1 26.86 0.91 13.58
CA MET A 1 26.18 -0.38 13.35
C MET A 1 25.36 -0.66 14.58
N ASP A 2 24.06 -0.87 14.43
CA ASP A 2 23.21 -1.26 15.54
C ASP A 2 23.49 -2.72 15.88
N SER A 3 23.65 -3.03 17.17
CA SER A 3 23.89 -4.37 17.65
C SER A 3 22.68 -4.88 18.44
N ILE A 4 22.33 -6.15 18.26
CA ILE A 4 21.29 -6.82 19.03
C ILE A 4 21.96 -7.83 19.95
N ILE A 5 21.73 -7.67 21.25
CA ILE A 5 22.21 -8.62 22.27
C ILE A 5 21.04 -9.50 22.67
N VAL A 6 21.18 -10.81 22.48
CA VAL A 6 20.16 -11.79 22.84
C VAL A 6 20.67 -12.63 24.02
N GLN A 7 19.93 -12.61 25.11
CA GLN A 7 20.18 -13.46 26.28
C GLN A 7 19.14 -14.58 26.30
N GLY A 8 19.59 -15.80 26.07
CA GLY A 8 18.76 -17.01 26.07
C GLY A 8 18.69 -17.70 27.43
N GLY A 9 18.05 -18.89 27.48
CA GLY A 9 18.04 -19.78 28.65
C GLY A 9 16.80 -19.64 29.56
N ALA A 10 15.88 -18.73 29.28
CA ALA A 10 14.62 -18.64 30.01
C ALA A 10 13.58 -19.63 29.46
N GLU A 11 12.82 -20.30 30.36
CA GLU A 11 11.68 -21.11 29.98
C GLU A 11 10.55 -20.21 29.53
N LEU A 12 10.13 -20.32 28.26
CA LEU A 12 9.06 -19.50 27.70
C LEU A 12 7.71 -20.17 27.93
N ARG A 13 6.87 -19.55 28.75
CA ARG A 13 5.47 -19.95 28.99
C ARG A 13 4.58 -18.73 28.80
N GLY A 14 3.61 -18.83 27.89
CA GLY A 14 2.66 -17.73 27.68
C GLY A 14 1.92 -17.85 26.36
N GLN A 15 1.03 -16.89 26.13
CA GLN A 15 0.23 -16.76 24.92
C GLN A 15 0.54 -15.41 24.27
N ILE A 16 0.84 -15.42 22.97
CA ILE A 16 1.14 -14.22 22.19
C ILE A 16 0.12 -14.09 21.08
N SER A 17 -0.53 -12.93 20.97
CA SER A 17 -1.36 -12.60 19.81
C SER A 17 -0.46 -12.24 18.62
N ILE A 18 -0.65 -12.95 17.52
CA ILE A 18 0.13 -12.73 16.29
C ILE A 18 -0.44 -11.53 15.55
N ALA A 19 0.41 -10.59 15.17
CA ALA A 19 0.05 -9.50 14.27
C ALA A 19 -0.10 -9.99 12.82
N GLY A 20 -0.87 -9.27 12.02
CA GLY A 20 -1.01 -9.56 10.59
C GLY A 20 0.33 -9.51 9.85
N ALA A 21 0.44 -10.29 8.78
CA ALA A 21 1.66 -10.36 7.98
C ALA A 21 1.87 -9.07 7.17
N LYS A 22 3.08 -8.50 7.25
CA LYS A 22 3.46 -7.29 6.51
C LYS A 22 3.17 -7.42 5.01
N ASN A 23 3.64 -8.49 4.40
CA ASN A 23 3.53 -8.68 2.95
C ASN A 23 2.08 -8.85 2.50
N ALA A 24 1.26 -9.58 3.27
CA ALA A 24 -0.16 -9.70 2.99
C ALA A 24 -0.87 -8.34 3.06
N CYS A 25 -0.59 -7.54 4.08
CA CYS A 25 -1.15 -6.20 4.21
C CYS A 25 -0.75 -5.31 3.01
N LEU A 26 0.54 -5.29 2.64
CA LEU A 26 1.05 -4.51 1.51
C LEU A 26 0.45 -4.92 0.16
N THR A 27 0.11 -6.19 -0.04
CA THR A 27 -0.53 -6.66 -1.28
C THR A 27 -2.02 -6.37 -1.32
N LEU A 28 -2.69 -6.35 -0.15
CA LEU A 28 -4.12 -6.07 -0.07
C LEU A 28 -4.44 -4.57 -0.14
N MET A 29 -3.58 -3.70 0.38
CA MET A 29 -3.82 -2.25 0.38
C MET A 29 -4.08 -1.67 -1.03
N PRO A 30 -3.31 -1.99 -2.08
CA PRO A 30 -3.57 -1.50 -3.43
C PRO A 30 -4.92 -1.95 -4.03
N ALA A 31 -5.54 -3.01 -3.51
CA ALA A 31 -6.86 -3.45 -3.98
C ALA A 31 -7.95 -2.38 -3.76
N THR A 32 -7.74 -1.44 -2.83
CA THR A 32 -8.61 -0.27 -2.65
C THR A 32 -8.80 0.52 -3.94
N LEU A 33 -7.79 0.57 -4.81
CA LEU A 33 -7.85 1.30 -6.07
C LEU A 33 -8.79 0.65 -7.12
N LEU A 34 -9.21 -0.61 -6.90
CA LEU A 34 -10.03 -1.36 -7.85
C LEU A 34 -11.54 -1.24 -7.59
N SER A 35 -11.94 -0.67 -6.46
CA SER A 35 -13.35 -0.59 -6.04
C SER A 35 -13.63 0.74 -5.34
N GLU A 36 -14.82 1.29 -5.58
CA GLU A 36 -15.34 2.44 -4.85
C GLU A 36 -15.81 2.05 -3.43
N GLU A 37 -16.05 0.76 -3.20
CA GLU A 37 -16.45 0.25 -1.89
C GLU A 37 -15.30 0.33 -0.88
N PRO A 38 -15.58 0.73 0.37
CA PRO A 38 -14.57 0.84 1.41
C PRO A 38 -13.93 -0.52 1.74
N LEU A 39 -12.61 -0.59 1.71
CA LEU A 39 -11.84 -1.75 2.15
C LEU A 39 -11.34 -1.56 3.58
N THR A 40 -11.68 -2.49 4.47
CA THR A 40 -11.20 -2.46 5.86
C THR A 40 -10.29 -3.65 6.15
N LEU A 41 -9.04 -3.37 6.49
CA LEU A 41 -8.08 -4.37 6.94
C LEU A 41 -7.94 -4.31 8.46
N THR A 42 -8.23 -5.44 9.12
CA THR A 42 -8.05 -5.60 10.56
C THR A 42 -6.72 -6.29 10.86
N ASN A 43 -6.21 -6.12 12.08
CA ASN A 43 -4.95 -6.70 12.53
C ASN A 43 -3.74 -6.26 11.67
N ALA A 44 -3.77 -5.04 11.12
CA ALA A 44 -2.65 -4.51 10.34
C ALA A 44 -1.40 -4.34 11.21
N PRO A 45 -0.20 -4.72 10.72
CA PRO A 45 1.04 -4.54 11.47
C PRO A 45 1.49 -3.07 11.44
N ARG A 46 2.05 -2.59 12.56
CA ARG A 46 2.54 -1.22 12.69
C ARG A 46 3.98 -1.09 12.20
N LEU A 47 4.16 -1.01 10.91
CA LEU A 47 5.48 -0.97 10.28
C LEU A 47 5.63 0.27 9.40
N SER A 48 6.87 0.71 9.19
CA SER A 48 7.20 1.85 8.32
C SER A 48 6.68 1.66 6.90
N ASP A 49 6.79 0.45 6.35
CA ASP A 49 6.35 0.12 5.00
C ASP A 49 4.83 0.32 4.82
N ILE A 50 4.03 -0.02 5.85
CA ILE A 50 2.58 0.21 5.82
C ILE A 50 2.28 1.71 5.77
N ARG A 51 3.01 2.53 6.53
CA ARG A 51 2.87 3.99 6.48
C ARG A 51 3.28 4.56 5.11
N THR A 52 4.34 4.04 4.53
CA THR A 52 4.80 4.46 3.20
C THR A 52 3.77 4.09 2.12
N MET A 53 3.19 2.88 2.19
CA MET A 53 2.11 2.47 1.28
C MET A 53 0.86 3.34 1.48
N THR A 54 0.50 3.66 2.72
CA THR A 54 -0.59 4.60 3.02
C THR A 54 -0.36 5.95 2.35
N ALA A 55 0.83 6.52 2.51
CA ALA A 55 1.17 7.80 1.89
C ALA A 55 1.14 7.73 0.34
N LEU A 56 1.56 6.59 -0.23
CA LEU A 56 1.48 6.36 -1.67
C LEU A 56 0.03 6.32 -2.16
N LEU A 57 -0.84 5.56 -1.50
CA LEU A 57 -2.26 5.48 -1.86
C LEU A 57 -2.95 6.84 -1.73
N GLN A 58 -2.65 7.59 -0.67
CA GLN A 58 -3.15 8.95 -0.48
C GLN A 58 -2.70 9.90 -1.59
N SER A 59 -1.44 9.78 -2.05
CA SER A 59 -0.94 10.58 -3.17
C SER A 59 -1.64 10.27 -4.51
N LEU A 60 -2.22 9.08 -4.63
CA LEU A 60 -3.02 8.65 -5.79
C LEU A 60 -4.51 9.03 -5.68
N GLY A 61 -4.94 9.59 -4.54
CA GLY A 61 -6.31 10.03 -4.32
C GLY A 61 -7.16 9.12 -3.43
N ALA A 62 -6.58 8.04 -2.88
CA ALA A 62 -7.30 7.19 -1.93
C ALA A 62 -7.35 7.86 -0.54
N GLU A 63 -8.49 7.72 0.13
CA GLU A 63 -8.64 8.09 1.52
C GLU A 63 -8.24 6.92 2.41
N VAL A 64 -7.31 7.14 3.35
CA VAL A 64 -6.85 6.11 4.27
C VAL A 64 -6.97 6.62 5.70
N SER A 65 -7.78 5.94 6.48
CA SER A 65 -7.98 6.18 7.92
C SER A 65 -7.38 5.06 8.74
N SER A 66 -6.60 5.43 9.76
CA SER A 66 -5.97 4.48 10.67
C SER A 66 -6.67 4.53 12.02
N LEU A 67 -7.32 3.45 12.39
CA LEU A 67 -8.10 3.29 13.63
C LEU A 67 -7.39 2.33 14.60
N GLN A 68 -7.84 2.32 15.87
CA GLN A 68 -7.32 1.45 16.92
C GLN A 68 -5.78 1.48 16.99
N ALA A 69 -5.23 2.70 17.02
CA ALA A 69 -3.80 2.93 17.07
C ALA A 69 -3.02 2.22 15.94
N GLY A 70 -3.59 2.13 14.73
CA GLY A 70 -2.93 1.55 13.55
C GLY A 70 -3.15 0.06 13.34
N LYS A 71 -4.00 -0.59 14.14
CA LYS A 71 -4.37 -2.01 13.94
C LYS A 71 -5.46 -2.22 12.89
N VAL A 72 -6.25 -1.17 12.61
CA VAL A 72 -7.31 -1.20 11.61
C VAL A 72 -7.05 -0.10 10.59
N LEU A 73 -7.05 -0.45 9.33
CA LEU A 73 -6.92 0.47 8.20
C LEU A 73 -8.23 0.44 7.43
N ALA A 74 -8.94 1.56 7.40
CA ALA A 74 -10.10 1.75 6.54
C ALA A 74 -9.67 2.61 5.35
N MET A 75 -9.91 2.12 4.15
CA MET A 75 -9.45 2.72 2.91
C MET A 75 -10.60 2.80 1.92
N SER A 76 -10.72 3.90 1.19
CA SER A 76 -11.68 4.08 0.11
C SER A 76 -11.05 4.86 -1.04
N SER A 77 -11.57 4.65 -2.24
CA SER A 77 -11.08 5.28 -3.45
C SER A 77 -12.28 5.66 -4.32
N HIS A 78 -12.79 6.89 -4.15
CA HIS A 78 -13.91 7.39 -4.95
C HIS A 78 -13.44 8.09 -6.22
N ASP A 79 -12.34 8.85 -6.14
CA ASP A 79 -11.80 9.62 -7.25
C ASP A 79 -10.28 9.48 -7.33
N ILE A 80 -9.80 8.68 -8.27
CA ILE A 80 -8.38 8.59 -8.58
C ILE A 80 -8.02 9.75 -9.51
N ASN A 81 -7.70 10.88 -8.92
CA ASN A 81 -7.40 12.12 -9.67
C ASN A 81 -5.92 12.24 -10.05
N ASN A 82 -5.05 11.47 -9.42
CA ASN A 82 -3.61 11.53 -9.68
C ASN A 82 -3.10 10.17 -10.16
N HIS A 83 -2.53 10.17 -11.36
CA HIS A 83 -1.95 8.98 -11.99
C HIS A 83 -0.42 8.97 -11.90
N THR A 84 0.16 9.90 -11.15
CA THR A 84 1.60 10.02 -10.99
C THR A 84 1.98 9.73 -9.55
N ALA A 85 2.69 8.64 -9.34
CA ALA A 85 3.24 8.31 -8.02
C ALA A 85 4.47 9.20 -7.73
N ASP A 86 4.56 9.73 -6.52
CA ASP A 86 5.70 10.52 -6.08
C ASP A 86 6.96 9.65 -6.06
N TYR A 87 7.99 10.09 -6.81
CA TYR A 87 9.27 9.39 -6.92
C TYR A 87 9.93 9.18 -5.56
N ASP A 88 9.88 10.17 -4.67
CA ASP A 88 10.48 10.07 -3.34
C ASP A 88 9.80 9.04 -2.44
N ILE A 89 8.53 8.73 -2.67
CA ILE A 89 7.81 7.66 -1.98
C ILE A 89 8.17 6.32 -2.60
N VAL A 90 8.11 6.23 -3.94
CA VAL A 90 8.35 4.98 -4.69
C VAL A 90 9.75 4.43 -4.45
N ARG A 91 10.79 5.27 -4.48
CA ARG A 91 12.18 4.83 -4.28
C ARG A 91 12.47 4.26 -2.89
N LYS A 92 11.67 4.62 -1.88
CA LYS A 92 11.85 4.17 -0.49
C LYS A 92 11.34 2.76 -0.24
N MET A 93 10.46 2.24 -1.11
CA MET A 93 9.80 0.97 -0.87
C MET A 93 9.61 0.17 -2.17
N ARG A 94 10.28 -0.98 -2.28
CA ARG A 94 10.14 -1.85 -3.46
C ARG A 94 8.70 -2.32 -3.69
N ALA A 95 7.92 -2.50 -2.63
CA ALA A 95 6.53 -2.92 -2.71
C ALA A 95 5.60 -1.87 -3.36
N SER A 96 6.06 -0.65 -3.62
CA SER A 96 5.31 0.37 -4.37
C SER A 96 4.90 -0.10 -5.78
N ILE A 97 5.65 -1.04 -6.36
CA ILE A 97 5.30 -1.66 -7.65
C ILE A 97 3.92 -2.35 -7.63
N LEU A 98 3.43 -2.75 -6.46
CA LEU A 98 2.14 -3.43 -6.32
C LEU A 98 0.94 -2.55 -6.71
N VAL A 99 1.07 -1.22 -6.67
CA VAL A 99 0.00 -0.32 -7.12
C VAL A 99 -0.12 -0.26 -8.65
N LEU A 100 0.90 -0.68 -9.38
CA LEU A 100 0.91 -0.61 -10.85
C LEU A 100 -0.20 -1.45 -11.48
N GLY A 101 -0.43 -2.67 -10.99
CA GLY A 101 -1.49 -3.56 -11.50
C GLY A 101 -2.88 -2.94 -11.38
N PRO A 102 -3.32 -2.57 -10.16
CA PRO A 102 -4.59 -1.87 -9.96
C PRO A 102 -4.71 -0.58 -10.78
N MET A 103 -3.67 0.26 -10.82
CA MET A 103 -3.68 1.49 -11.62
C MET A 103 -3.88 1.23 -13.10
N LEU A 104 -3.21 0.23 -13.67
CA LEU A 104 -3.40 -0.17 -15.07
C LEU A 104 -4.82 -0.66 -15.32
N GLY A 105 -5.40 -1.44 -14.40
CA GLY A 105 -6.78 -1.92 -14.48
C GLY A 105 -7.80 -0.79 -14.49
N VAL A 106 -7.65 0.19 -13.61
CA VAL A 106 -8.52 1.38 -13.54
C VAL A 106 -8.35 2.23 -14.81
N MET A 107 -7.13 2.51 -15.23
CA MET A 107 -6.85 3.29 -16.45
C MET A 107 -7.40 2.61 -17.69
N ALA A 108 -7.27 1.28 -17.83
CA ALA A 108 -7.84 0.54 -18.96
C ALA A 108 -9.38 0.66 -18.99
N THR A 109 -10.03 0.64 -17.83
CA THR A 109 -11.48 0.83 -17.71
C THR A 109 -11.90 2.25 -18.08
N LEU A 110 -11.14 3.27 -17.64
CA LEU A 110 -11.39 4.68 -18.00
C LEU A 110 -11.16 4.91 -19.50
N LEU A 111 -10.11 4.32 -20.08
CA LEU A 111 -9.82 4.42 -21.51
C LEU A 111 -10.90 3.75 -22.37
N SER A 112 -11.48 2.64 -21.94
CA SER A 112 -12.59 1.99 -22.63
C SER A 112 -13.88 2.84 -22.63
N ARG A 113 -14.03 3.71 -21.63
CA ARG A 113 -15.17 4.65 -21.51
C ARG A 113 -14.96 6.00 -22.20
N CYS A 114 -13.69 6.38 -22.47
CA CYS A 114 -13.32 7.64 -23.12
C CYS A 114 -12.35 7.39 -24.29
N PRO A 115 -12.81 7.19 -25.53
CA PRO A 115 -11.95 6.86 -26.67
C PRO A 115 -10.97 7.96 -27.13
N ALA A 116 -10.97 9.14 -26.47
CA ALA A 116 -10.20 10.31 -26.93
C ALA A 116 -8.92 10.63 -26.13
N ALA A 117 -8.52 9.87 -25.12
CA ALA A 117 -7.39 10.22 -24.26
C ALA A 117 -6.40 9.06 -23.98
N VAL A 118 -5.72 8.58 -25.03
CA VAL A 118 -4.53 7.74 -24.83
C VAL A 118 -3.31 8.66 -24.69
N ARG A 119 -2.94 9.04 -23.47
CA ARG A 119 -1.56 9.44 -23.16
C ARG A 119 -0.94 8.36 -22.28
N LEU A 120 -0.16 7.49 -22.91
CA LEU A 120 0.76 6.58 -22.23
C LEU A 120 1.69 7.40 -21.31
N VAL A 121 1.57 7.18 -20.01
CA VAL A 121 2.54 7.68 -19.04
C VAL A 121 3.86 6.94 -19.29
N ARG A 122 4.83 7.61 -19.88
CA ARG A 122 6.21 7.16 -19.92
C ARG A 122 6.77 7.22 -18.50
N ALA A 123 6.79 6.11 -17.80
CA ALA A 123 7.64 5.96 -16.62
C ALA A 123 9.05 5.59 -17.11
N PRO A 124 10.11 6.36 -16.78
CA PRO A 124 11.47 5.95 -17.06
C PRO A 124 11.88 4.87 -16.05
N TRP A 125 11.61 3.62 -16.38
CA TRP A 125 12.16 2.48 -15.68
C TRP A 125 13.56 2.22 -16.22
N THR A 126 14.56 2.90 -15.68
CA THR A 126 15.96 2.50 -15.84
C THR A 126 16.29 1.57 -14.69
N CYS A 127 16.27 0.26 -14.93
CA CYS A 127 16.97 -0.71 -14.11
C CYS A 127 18.47 -0.55 -14.37
N THR A 128 19.20 -0.03 -13.42
CA THR A 128 20.65 -0.25 -13.26
C THR A 128 20.87 -1.21 -12.11
#